data_6cd0b76efe6cb5d93143799f56e38556
#
_entry.id   6cd0b76efe6cb5d93143799f56e38556
#
_cell.length_a   1.000
_cell.length_b   1.000
_cell.length_c   1.000
_cell.angle_alpha   90.00
_cell.angle_beta   90.00
_cell.angle_gamma   90.00
#
_symmetry.space_group_name_H-M   'P 1'
#
loop_
_entity.id
_entity.type
_entity.pdbx_description
1 polymer ?
#
loop_
_entity_poly.entity_id
_entity_poly.type
_entity_poly.pdbx_seq_one_letter_code
_entity_poly.pdbx_strand_id
1 'polypeptide(L)'
;MSDILKKLTKEMQKVQDPKRFTHTVGVEYTAAALAMRYGEDVERAQIAGLLHDCAKCMENDKLLSACEKYHLPATDVEKRNPYLLHARVGSYLAKKEYKIEDPEILSAILYHTTGRPGMTLLEKIIFTADYIEPGRKQAPNLTQIRHLAFTDLDAAVTKILADTLEYLKSGDGEMDPMTEETYNYYKKNESIK
;
A
#
# COMPACT_ATOMS: atom_id res chain seq x y z
N MET A 1 -15.28 12.20 -12.18
CA MET A 1 -14.66 12.11 -10.84
C MET A 1 -15.71 12.52 -9.83
N SER A 2 -16.01 11.66 -8.87
CA SER A 2 -17.02 11.90 -7.83
C SER A 2 -16.58 13.03 -6.88
N ASP A 3 -17.51 13.54 -6.09
CA ASP A 3 -17.19 14.64 -5.17
C ASP A 3 -16.30 14.22 -4.02
N ILE A 4 -16.39 12.93 -3.60
CA ILE A 4 -15.46 12.38 -2.60
C ILE A 4 -14.02 12.36 -3.13
N LEU A 5 -13.78 11.90 -4.34
CA LEU A 5 -12.45 11.86 -4.95
C LEU A 5 -11.86 13.26 -5.11
N LYS A 6 -12.65 14.25 -5.58
CA LYS A 6 -12.20 15.65 -5.67
C LYS A 6 -11.77 16.21 -4.30
N LYS A 7 -12.54 15.88 -3.26
CA LYS A 7 -12.24 16.30 -1.89
C LYS A 7 -10.95 15.65 -1.40
N LEU A 8 -10.82 14.32 -1.51
CA LEU A 8 -9.64 13.59 -1.06
C LEU A 8 -8.37 14.01 -1.81
N THR A 9 -8.45 14.23 -3.13
CA THR A 9 -7.31 14.74 -3.90
C THR A 9 -6.81 16.08 -3.36
N LYS A 10 -7.72 17.03 -3.05
CA LYS A 10 -7.36 18.31 -2.45
C LYS A 10 -6.74 18.16 -1.06
N GLU A 11 -7.25 17.23 -0.24
CA GLU A 11 -6.67 16.97 1.09
C GLU A 11 -5.26 16.36 0.98
N MET A 12 -5.05 15.39 0.09
CA MET A 12 -3.72 14.81 -0.13
C MET A 12 -2.72 15.84 -0.64
N GLN A 13 -3.14 16.74 -1.52
CA GLN A 13 -2.30 17.84 -2.01
C GLN A 13 -1.82 18.79 -0.90
N LYS A 14 -2.59 18.93 0.20
CA LYS A 14 -2.22 19.77 1.34
C LYS A 14 -1.25 19.10 2.31
N VAL A 15 -1.38 17.78 2.48
CA VAL A 15 -0.65 17.04 3.53
C VAL A 15 0.59 16.31 3.01
N GLN A 16 0.74 16.20 1.70
CA GLN A 16 1.88 15.56 1.06
C GLN A 16 2.79 16.58 0.36
N ASP A 17 4.09 16.30 0.33
CA ASP A 17 4.99 17.05 -0.53
C ASP A 17 4.69 16.78 -2.04
N PRO A 18 5.13 17.66 -2.96
CA PRO A 18 4.80 17.54 -4.38
C PRO A 18 5.21 16.22 -5.02
N LYS A 19 6.34 15.63 -4.60
CA LYS A 19 6.83 14.35 -5.13
C LYS A 19 5.94 13.20 -4.66
N ARG A 20 5.58 13.19 -3.36
CA ARG A 20 4.67 12.20 -2.79
C ARG A 20 3.28 12.31 -3.39
N PHE A 21 2.77 13.52 -3.54
CA PHE A 21 1.47 13.73 -4.18
C PHE A 21 1.42 13.23 -5.62
N THR A 22 2.48 13.48 -6.42
CA THR A 22 2.57 12.93 -7.79
C THR A 22 2.54 11.40 -7.79
N HIS A 23 3.26 10.76 -6.87
CA HIS A 23 3.21 9.31 -6.67
C HIS A 23 1.80 8.84 -6.30
N THR A 24 1.17 9.48 -5.32
CA THR A 24 -0.20 9.16 -4.88
C THR A 24 -1.21 9.20 -6.02
N VAL A 25 -1.15 10.21 -6.88
CA VAL A 25 -1.99 10.29 -8.09
C VAL A 25 -1.65 9.16 -9.08
N GLY A 26 -0.37 8.81 -9.22
CA GLY A 26 0.06 7.65 -10.02
C GLY A 26 -0.54 6.33 -9.50
N VAL A 27 -0.54 6.13 -8.18
CA VAL A 27 -1.15 4.95 -7.53
C VAL A 27 -2.67 4.94 -7.71
N GLU A 28 -3.35 6.08 -7.53
CA GLU A 28 -4.80 6.21 -7.74
C GLU A 28 -5.22 5.69 -9.12
N TYR A 29 -4.60 6.20 -10.20
CA TYR A 29 -4.96 5.82 -11.57
C TYR A 29 -4.50 4.40 -11.93
N THR A 30 -3.39 3.93 -11.39
CA THR A 30 -2.93 2.55 -11.57
C THR A 30 -3.88 1.57 -10.89
N ALA A 31 -4.33 1.88 -9.67
CA ALA A 31 -5.32 1.09 -8.95
C ALA A 31 -6.66 1.06 -9.69
N ALA A 32 -7.12 2.19 -10.23
CA ALA A 32 -8.32 2.26 -11.07
C ALA A 32 -8.20 1.35 -12.31
N ALA A 33 -7.05 1.35 -13.00
CA ALA A 33 -6.81 0.51 -14.16
C ALA A 33 -6.82 -0.99 -13.80
N LEU A 34 -6.20 -1.37 -12.69
CA LEU A 34 -6.24 -2.74 -12.19
C LEU A 34 -7.64 -3.16 -11.73
N ALA A 35 -8.41 -2.25 -11.10
CA ALA A 35 -9.79 -2.49 -10.71
C ALA A 35 -10.66 -2.80 -11.94
N MET A 36 -10.56 -2.01 -13.00
CA MET A 36 -11.23 -2.29 -14.28
C MET A 36 -10.81 -3.63 -14.88
N ARG A 37 -9.54 -4.00 -14.77
CA ARG A 37 -9.00 -5.27 -15.30
C ARG A 37 -9.55 -6.48 -14.57
N TYR A 38 -9.70 -6.40 -13.25
CA TYR A 38 -10.01 -7.54 -12.40
C TYR A 38 -11.46 -7.56 -11.86
N GLY A 39 -12.26 -6.56 -12.20
CA GLY A 39 -13.67 -6.47 -11.78
C GLY A 39 -13.88 -6.00 -10.33
N GLU A 40 -12.93 -5.24 -9.80
CA GLU A 40 -13.11 -4.52 -8.53
C GLU A 40 -13.82 -3.17 -8.78
N ASP A 41 -14.42 -2.62 -7.73
CA ASP A 41 -15.02 -1.28 -7.79
C ASP A 41 -13.94 -0.21 -7.99
N VAL A 42 -14.07 0.54 -9.10
CA VAL A 42 -13.07 1.54 -9.51
C VAL A 42 -12.97 2.69 -8.52
N GLU A 43 -14.09 3.15 -7.97
CA GLU A 43 -14.09 4.25 -7.01
C GLU A 43 -13.45 3.84 -5.68
N ARG A 44 -13.73 2.63 -5.20
CA ARG A 44 -13.08 2.05 -4.01
C ARG A 44 -11.56 1.97 -4.20
N ALA A 45 -11.11 1.50 -5.36
CA ALA A 45 -9.68 1.41 -5.68
C ALA A 45 -9.02 2.79 -5.76
N GLN A 46 -9.71 3.80 -6.34
CA GLN A 46 -9.21 5.18 -6.37
C GLN A 46 -9.11 5.78 -4.96
N ILE A 47 -10.13 5.59 -4.11
CA ILE A 47 -10.11 6.09 -2.73
C ILE A 47 -8.96 5.46 -1.95
N ALA A 48 -8.79 4.13 -2.02
CA ALA A 48 -7.71 3.43 -1.36
C ALA A 48 -6.33 3.89 -1.87
N GLY A 49 -6.19 4.06 -3.20
CA GLY A 49 -4.97 4.56 -3.83
C GLY A 49 -4.61 5.99 -3.41
N LEU A 50 -5.59 6.90 -3.35
CA LEU A 50 -5.38 8.26 -2.84
C LEU A 50 -4.93 8.29 -1.38
N LEU A 51 -5.47 7.40 -0.55
CA LEU A 51 -5.25 7.44 0.90
C LEU A 51 -4.13 6.50 1.39
N HIS A 52 -3.57 5.61 0.55
CA HIS A 52 -2.58 4.63 1.00
C HIS A 52 -1.41 5.26 1.78
N ASP A 53 -0.93 6.40 1.32
CA ASP A 53 0.19 7.14 1.88
C ASP A 53 -0.22 8.45 2.57
N CYS A 54 -1.46 8.58 3.09
CA CYS A 54 -1.96 9.81 3.70
C CYS A 54 -1.19 10.23 4.98
N ALA A 55 -0.49 9.30 5.63
CA ALA A 55 0.37 9.56 6.78
C ALA A 55 1.87 9.52 6.47
N LYS A 56 2.28 9.30 5.20
CA LYS A 56 3.69 9.08 4.83
C LYS A 56 4.61 10.27 5.07
N CYS A 57 4.08 11.49 4.97
CA CYS A 57 4.82 12.74 5.22
C CYS A 57 4.81 13.16 6.70
N MET A 58 4.23 12.35 7.59
CA MET A 58 4.30 12.61 9.04
C MET A 58 5.69 12.28 9.57
N GLU A 59 6.17 13.12 10.49
CA GLU A 59 7.42 12.89 11.22
C GLU A 59 7.31 11.64 12.13
N ASN A 60 8.42 10.94 12.34
CA ASN A 60 8.47 9.71 13.13
C ASN A 60 7.87 9.86 14.53
N ASP A 61 8.17 10.96 15.24
CA ASP A 61 7.65 11.21 16.58
C ASP A 61 6.13 11.40 16.57
N LYS A 62 5.59 11.98 15.50
CA LYS A 62 4.13 12.14 15.32
C LYS A 62 3.44 10.80 15.04
N LEU A 63 4.10 9.91 14.29
CA LEU A 63 3.59 8.55 14.04
C LEU A 63 3.54 7.74 15.34
N LEU A 64 4.60 7.77 16.15
CA LEU A 64 4.64 7.12 17.48
C LEU A 64 3.57 7.68 18.40
N SER A 65 3.51 9.02 18.54
CA SER A 65 2.50 9.69 19.36
C SER A 65 1.07 9.38 18.93
N ALA A 66 0.81 9.23 17.61
CA ALA A 66 -0.49 8.83 17.09
C ALA A 66 -0.83 7.40 17.53
N CYS A 67 0.13 6.46 17.45
CA CYS A 67 -0.08 5.09 17.91
C CYS A 67 -0.42 5.03 19.41
N GLU A 68 0.30 5.76 20.25
CA GLU A 68 0.02 5.86 21.70
C GLU A 68 -1.36 6.47 21.95
N LYS A 69 -1.62 7.64 21.37
CA LYS A 69 -2.86 8.40 21.57
C LYS A 69 -4.12 7.62 21.18
N TYR A 70 -4.01 6.84 20.11
CA TYR A 70 -5.15 6.13 19.53
C TYR A 70 -5.14 4.63 19.85
N HIS A 71 -4.23 4.18 20.73
CA HIS A 71 -4.07 2.79 21.15
C HIS A 71 -3.93 1.82 19.94
N LEU A 72 -3.19 2.27 18.92
CA LEU A 72 -2.89 1.43 17.76
C LEU A 72 -1.76 0.46 18.12
N PRO A 73 -1.89 -0.84 17.82
CA PRO A 73 -0.81 -1.78 18.10
C PRO A 73 0.41 -1.41 17.25
N ALA A 74 1.60 -1.51 17.83
CA ALA A 74 2.86 -1.33 17.13
C ALA A 74 3.81 -2.44 17.53
N THR A 75 4.41 -3.11 16.55
CA THR A 75 5.44 -4.13 16.79
C THR A 75 6.73 -3.48 17.27
N ASP A 76 7.65 -4.28 17.83
CA ASP A 76 8.94 -3.74 18.24
C ASP A 76 9.79 -3.27 17.06
N VAL A 77 9.64 -3.90 15.89
CA VAL A 77 10.27 -3.46 14.64
C VAL A 77 9.74 -2.10 14.21
N GLU A 78 8.42 -1.90 14.23
CA GLU A 78 7.78 -0.62 13.91
C GLU A 78 8.17 0.49 14.89
N LYS A 79 8.31 0.18 16.19
CA LYS A 79 8.77 1.16 17.20
C LYS A 79 10.21 1.61 16.97
N ARG A 80 11.11 0.69 16.56
CA ARG A 80 12.48 1.03 16.19
C ARG A 80 12.59 1.71 14.83
N ASN A 81 11.61 1.47 13.95
CA ASN A 81 11.54 2.01 12.60
C ASN A 81 10.18 2.71 12.37
N PRO A 82 9.93 3.88 13.02
CA PRO A 82 8.60 4.48 13.06
C PRO A 82 8.01 4.86 11.70
N TYR A 83 8.86 5.05 10.68
CA TYR A 83 8.38 5.29 9.31
C TYR A 83 7.52 4.14 8.75
N LEU A 84 7.61 2.92 9.32
CA LEU A 84 6.75 1.79 8.96
C LEU A 84 5.31 1.97 9.46
N LEU A 85 5.09 2.77 10.51
CA LEU A 85 3.77 3.02 11.10
C LEU A 85 2.83 3.81 10.18
N HIS A 86 3.35 4.42 9.09
CA HIS A 86 2.51 5.27 8.23
C HIS A 86 1.30 4.52 7.64
N ALA A 87 1.41 3.24 7.33
CA ALA A 87 0.31 2.44 6.81
C ALA A 87 -0.78 2.26 7.88
N ARG A 88 -0.39 1.93 9.11
CA ARG A 88 -1.28 1.73 10.26
C ARG A 88 -1.95 3.04 10.68
N VAL A 89 -1.17 4.08 10.86
CA VAL A 89 -1.67 5.42 11.18
C VAL A 89 -2.54 5.95 10.04
N GLY A 90 -2.13 5.73 8.80
CA GLY A 90 -2.89 6.12 7.60
C GLY A 90 -4.26 5.45 7.54
N SER A 91 -4.36 4.16 7.78
CA SER A 91 -5.64 3.44 7.85
C SER A 91 -6.56 4.03 8.94
N TYR A 92 -6.00 4.34 10.11
CA TYR A 92 -6.76 4.98 11.19
C TYR A 92 -7.24 6.39 10.81
N LEU A 93 -6.36 7.22 10.22
CA LEU A 93 -6.72 8.57 9.76
C LEU A 93 -7.74 8.53 8.62
N ALA A 94 -7.65 7.55 7.71
CA ALA A 94 -8.65 7.34 6.65
C ALA A 94 -10.05 7.19 7.27
N LYS A 95 -10.20 6.39 8.31
CA LYS A 95 -11.46 6.24 9.03
C LYS A 95 -11.86 7.51 9.78
N LYS A 96 -10.96 8.07 10.58
CA LYS A 96 -11.28 9.14 11.53
C LYS A 96 -11.43 10.50 10.86
N GLU A 97 -10.47 10.89 10.03
CA GLU A 97 -10.41 12.25 9.45
C GLU A 97 -11.11 12.31 8.08
N TYR A 98 -10.90 11.28 7.23
CA TYR A 98 -11.46 11.24 5.88
C TYR A 98 -12.81 10.52 5.80
N LYS A 99 -13.31 9.96 6.94
CA LYS A 99 -14.64 9.35 7.09
C LYS A 99 -14.86 8.15 6.16
N ILE A 100 -13.80 7.39 5.93
CA ILE A 100 -13.89 6.13 5.20
C ILE A 100 -14.35 5.04 6.18
N GLU A 101 -15.51 4.44 5.91
CA GLU A 101 -16.08 3.38 6.74
C GLU A 101 -15.93 1.99 6.12
N ASP A 102 -15.60 1.91 4.83
CA ASP A 102 -15.39 0.65 4.13
C ASP A 102 -14.18 -0.10 4.69
N PRO A 103 -14.39 -1.29 5.30
CA PRO A 103 -13.31 -2.03 5.96
C PRO A 103 -12.26 -2.55 4.98
N GLU A 104 -12.61 -2.82 3.72
CA GLU A 104 -11.63 -3.30 2.74
C GLU A 104 -10.72 -2.16 2.24
N ILE A 105 -11.25 -0.93 2.11
CA ILE A 105 -10.41 0.25 1.82
C ILE A 105 -9.41 0.46 2.97
N LEU A 106 -9.89 0.41 4.23
CA LEU A 106 -9.04 0.57 5.40
C LEU A 106 -7.98 -0.53 5.49
N SER A 107 -8.34 -1.77 5.16
CA SER A 107 -7.43 -2.92 5.11
C SER A 107 -6.39 -2.77 4.01
N ALA A 108 -6.80 -2.33 2.81
CA ALA A 108 -5.88 -2.08 1.70
C ALA A 108 -4.84 -0.99 2.05
N ILE A 109 -5.25 0.06 2.75
CA ILE A 109 -4.33 1.08 3.27
C ILE A 109 -3.38 0.48 4.32
N LEU A 110 -3.88 -0.35 5.24
CA LEU A 110 -3.10 -0.96 6.32
C LEU A 110 -1.99 -1.88 5.79
N TYR A 111 -2.30 -2.67 4.77
CA TYR A 111 -1.40 -3.73 4.28
C TYR A 111 -0.69 -3.39 2.97
N HIS A 112 -0.73 -2.13 2.51
CA HIS A 112 -0.12 -1.77 1.23
C HIS A 112 1.40 -1.93 1.18
N THR A 113 2.09 -1.95 2.32
CA THR A 113 3.57 -2.09 2.38
C THR A 113 4.04 -3.52 2.53
N THR A 114 3.43 -4.28 3.42
CA THR A 114 3.87 -5.66 3.76
C THR A 114 3.05 -6.73 3.07
N GLY A 115 1.85 -6.38 2.59
CA GLY A 115 0.82 -7.35 2.30
C GLY A 115 0.38 -8.10 3.57
N ARG A 116 -0.40 -9.15 3.38
CA ARG A 116 -0.73 -10.18 4.38
C ARG A 116 -1.10 -11.51 3.69
N PRO A 117 -1.01 -12.65 4.37
CA PRO A 117 -1.55 -13.89 3.86
C PRO A 117 -3.04 -13.74 3.49
N GLY A 118 -3.41 -14.20 2.29
CA GLY A 118 -4.80 -14.17 1.84
C GLY A 118 -5.38 -12.77 1.61
N MET A 119 -4.62 -11.85 0.99
CA MET A 119 -5.12 -10.52 0.62
C MET A 119 -6.41 -10.59 -0.21
N THR A 120 -7.34 -9.66 0.06
CA THR A 120 -8.51 -9.41 -0.81
C THR A 120 -8.07 -8.89 -2.18
N LEU A 121 -8.99 -8.82 -3.13
CA LEU A 121 -8.68 -8.27 -4.45
C LEU A 121 -8.22 -6.81 -4.34
N LEU A 122 -8.92 -6.00 -3.55
CA LEU A 122 -8.58 -4.59 -3.35
C LEU A 122 -7.19 -4.41 -2.70
N GLU A 123 -6.86 -5.23 -1.69
CA GLU A 123 -5.54 -5.20 -1.07
C GLU A 123 -4.42 -5.51 -2.07
N LYS A 124 -4.60 -6.55 -2.91
CA LYS A 124 -3.64 -6.90 -3.96
C LYS A 124 -3.48 -5.79 -5.00
N ILE A 125 -4.58 -5.15 -5.37
CA ILE A 125 -4.59 -4.03 -6.32
C ILE A 125 -3.75 -2.86 -5.76
N ILE A 126 -3.99 -2.45 -4.51
CA ILE A 126 -3.28 -1.31 -3.92
C ILE A 126 -1.80 -1.63 -3.69
N PHE A 127 -1.49 -2.81 -3.15
CA PHE A 127 -0.12 -3.30 -2.97
C PHE A 127 0.66 -3.29 -4.30
N THR A 128 0.03 -3.78 -5.37
CA THR A 128 0.66 -3.83 -6.70
C THR A 128 0.77 -2.44 -7.32
N ALA A 129 -0.29 -1.60 -7.23
CA ALA A 129 -0.33 -0.27 -7.80
C ALA A 129 0.76 0.64 -7.23
N ASP A 130 1.00 0.59 -5.91
CA ASP A 130 2.09 1.34 -5.26
C ASP A 130 3.46 0.97 -5.84
N TYR A 131 3.69 -0.32 -6.12
CA TYR A 131 4.96 -0.78 -6.66
C TYR A 131 5.17 -0.41 -8.13
N ILE A 132 4.11 -0.44 -8.96
CA ILE A 132 4.23 -0.35 -10.45
C ILE A 132 3.82 0.99 -11.05
N GLU A 133 3.32 1.94 -10.27
CA GLU A 133 2.82 3.22 -10.81
C GLU A 133 3.84 3.87 -11.77
N PRO A 134 3.40 4.64 -12.78
CA PRO A 134 4.26 5.10 -13.88
C PRO A 134 5.49 5.91 -13.45
N GLY A 135 5.43 6.59 -12.29
CA GLY A 135 6.54 7.36 -11.73
C GLY A 135 7.66 6.52 -11.12
N ARG A 136 7.41 5.24 -10.81
CA ARG A 136 8.43 4.31 -10.31
C ARG A 136 9.46 4.00 -11.38
N LYS A 137 10.74 4.27 -11.09
CA LYS A 137 11.85 4.08 -12.06
C LYS A 137 12.94 3.14 -11.55
N GLN A 138 13.07 2.96 -10.25
CA GLN A 138 14.22 2.30 -9.63
C GLN A 138 13.92 0.92 -9.01
N ALA A 139 12.66 0.46 -9.02
CA ALA A 139 12.34 -0.87 -8.52
C ALA A 139 12.80 -1.94 -9.52
N PRO A 140 13.31 -3.09 -9.04
CA PRO A 140 13.76 -4.17 -9.91
C PRO A 140 12.57 -4.78 -10.69
N ASN A 141 12.85 -5.34 -11.85
CA ASN A 141 11.90 -6.11 -12.65
C ASN A 141 10.58 -5.37 -13.03
N LEU A 142 10.53 -4.03 -12.97
CA LEU A 142 9.30 -3.26 -13.20
C LEU A 142 8.58 -3.61 -14.49
N THR A 143 9.29 -3.82 -15.60
CA THR A 143 8.67 -4.17 -16.89
C THR A 143 7.95 -5.50 -16.83
N GLN A 144 8.57 -6.51 -16.20
CA GLN A 144 7.96 -7.83 -16.01
C GLN A 144 6.76 -7.74 -15.06
N ILE A 145 6.92 -7.05 -13.92
CA ILE A 145 5.86 -6.93 -12.91
C ILE A 145 4.67 -6.15 -13.46
N ARG A 146 4.89 -5.09 -14.24
CA ARG A 146 3.82 -4.36 -14.94
C ARG A 146 3.04 -5.25 -15.91
N HIS A 147 3.72 -6.15 -16.64
CA HIS A 147 3.04 -7.13 -17.47
C HIS A 147 2.22 -8.12 -16.64
N LEU A 148 2.81 -8.70 -15.60
CA LEU A 148 2.13 -9.62 -14.67
C LEU A 148 0.93 -8.97 -13.99
N ALA A 149 1.05 -7.72 -13.56
CA ALA A 149 -0.03 -6.99 -12.89
C ALA A 149 -1.34 -6.95 -13.69
N PHE A 150 -1.28 -7.02 -15.03
CA PHE A 150 -2.45 -7.04 -15.90
C PHE A 150 -2.81 -8.42 -16.46
N THR A 151 -2.00 -9.46 -16.19
CA THR A 151 -2.21 -10.83 -16.70
C THR A 151 -2.47 -11.84 -15.59
N ASP A 152 -1.69 -11.79 -14.50
CA ASP A 152 -1.82 -12.63 -13.28
C ASP A 152 -1.40 -11.82 -12.06
N LEU A 153 -2.40 -11.28 -11.34
CA LEU A 153 -2.16 -10.41 -10.20
C LEU A 153 -1.46 -11.13 -9.04
N ASP A 154 -1.74 -12.42 -8.82
CA ASP A 154 -1.10 -13.20 -7.75
C ASP A 154 0.40 -13.42 -8.07
N ALA A 155 0.72 -13.70 -9.33
CA ALA A 155 2.12 -13.78 -9.78
C ALA A 155 2.85 -12.42 -9.65
N ALA A 156 2.16 -11.30 -9.95
CA ALA A 156 2.71 -9.97 -9.72
C ALA A 156 3.01 -9.72 -8.25
N VAL A 157 2.07 -10.03 -7.36
CA VAL A 157 2.24 -9.92 -5.89
C VAL A 157 3.42 -10.77 -5.41
N THR A 158 3.50 -12.03 -5.83
CA THR A 158 4.60 -12.92 -5.44
C THR A 158 5.95 -12.37 -5.89
N LYS A 159 6.03 -11.86 -7.12
CA LYS A 159 7.28 -11.29 -7.65
C LYS A 159 7.69 -10.01 -6.93
N ILE A 160 6.74 -9.12 -6.61
CA ILE A 160 7.00 -7.92 -5.82
C ILE A 160 7.55 -8.29 -4.44
N LEU A 161 6.92 -9.26 -3.77
CA LEU A 161 7.36 -9.72 -2.45
C LEU A 161 8.76 -10.34 -2.50
N ALA A 162 9.07 -11.15 -3.52
CA ALA A 162 10.40 -11.71 -3.72
C ALA A 162 11.47 -10.63 -3.88
N ASP A 163 11.23 -9.66 -4.76
CA ASP A 163 12.16 -8.55 -5.02
C ASP A 163 12.32 -7.65 -3.77
N THR A 164 11.23 -7.42 -3.03
CA THR A 164 11.26 -6.67 -1.77
C THR A 164 12.08 -7.38 -0.70
N LEU A 165 11.90 -8.70 -0.54
CA LEU A 165 12.67 -9.49 0.41
C LEU A 165 14.16 -9.54 0.06
N GLU A 166 14.50 -9.67 -1.22
CA GLU A 166 15.89 -9.62 -1.69
C GLU A 166 16.53 -8.27 -1.36
N TYR A 167 15.83 -7.18 -1.63
CA TYR A 167 16.28 -5.82 -1.30
C TYR A 167 16.46 -5.64 0.21
N LEU A 168 15.48 -6.04 1.03
CA LEU A 168 15.58 -5.90 2.50
C LEU A 168 16.68 -6.76 3.10
N LYS A 169 16.92 -7.98 2.58
CA LYS A 169 18.01 -8.87 3.02
C LYS A 169 19.40 -8.38 2.59
N SER A 170 19.49 -7.56 1.56
CA SER A 170 20.76 -6.95 1.12
C SER A 170 21.16 -5.72 1.94
N GLY A 171 20.27 -5.20 2.78
CA GLY A 171 20.50 -4.06 3.67
C GLY A 171 20.66 -4.49 5.13
N ASP A 172 21.14 -3.56 5.96
CA ASP A 172 21.30 -3.78 7.41
C ASP A 172 20.01 -3.49 8.21
N GLY A 173 18.88 -3.24 7.51
CA GLY A 173 17.62 -2.87 8.13
C GLY A 173 16.83 -4.07 8.68
N GLU A 174 16.08 -3.84 9.76
CA GLU A 174 15.13 -4.82 10.27
C GLU A 174 13.96 -4.95 9.31
N MET A 175 13.53 -6.19 9.09
CA MET A 175 12.40 -6.52 8.21
C MET A 175 11.15 -6.83 9.05
N ASP A 176 10.00 -6.31 8.61
CA ASP A 176 8.72 -6.71 9.19
C ASP A 176 8.45 -8.19 8.83
N PRO A 177 8.24 -9.08 9.82
CA PRO A 177 7.97 -10.50 9.59
C PRO A 177 6.77 -10.75 8.66
N MET A 178 5.79 -9.86 8.65
CA MET A 178 4.60 -9.97 7.81
C MET A 178 4.96 -10.05 6.31
N THR A 179 6.00 -9.35 5.86
CA THR A 179 6.44 -9.41 4.46
C THR A 179 6.89 -10.82 4.07
N GLU A 180 7.64 -11.51 4.94
CA GLU A 180 8.08 -12.89 4.69
C GLU A 180 6.93 -13.89 4.80
N GLU A 181 6.04 -13.73 5.77
CA GLU A 181 4.83 -14.55 5.90
C GLU A 181 3.94 -14.44 4.67
N THR A 182 3.75 -13.21 4.17
CA THR A 182 2.98 -12.94 2.95
C THR A 182 3.62 -13.62 1.73
N TYR A 183 4.93 -13.47 1.55
CA TYR A 183 5.65 -14.14 0.47
C TYR A 183 5.48 -15.65 0.50
N ASN A 184 5.69 -16.26 1.66
CA ASN A 184 5.58 -17.72 1.82
C ASN A 184 4.17 -18.24 1.50
N TYR A 185 3.13 -17.47 1.86
CA TYR A 185 1.75 -17.79 1.51
C TYR A 185 1.54 -17.80 -0.01
N TYR A 186 1.94 -16.73 -0.72
CA TYR A 186 1.71 -16.63 -2.17
C TYR A 186 2.57 -17.61 -2.96
N LYS A 187 3.84 -17.78 -2.59
CA LYS A 187 4.74 -18.75 -3.22
C LYS A 187 4.24 -20.18 -3.13
N LYS A 188 3.67 -20.59 -1.98
CA LYS A 188 3.08 -21.92 -1.83
C LYS A 188 1.89 -22.13 -2.76
N ASN A 189 1.08 -21.10 -2.96
CA ASN A 189 -0.14 -21.17 -3.78
C ASN A 189 0.16 -21.13 -5.29
N GLU A 190 1.29 -20.57 -5.74
CA GLU A 190 1.74 -20.68 -7.14
C GLU A 190 2.04 -22.13 -7.54
N SER A 191 2.57 -22.93 -6.61
CA SER A 191 2.95 -24.33 -6.87
C SER A 191 1.74 -25.29 -7.00
N ILE A 192 0.52 -24.79 -6.81
CA ILE A 192 -0.72 -25.57 -6.83
C ILE A 192 -1.55 -25.27 -8.10
N LYS A 193 -1.20 -24.24 -8.87
CA LYS A 193 -1.79 -23.90 -10.17
C LYS A 193 -1.04 -24.61 -11.30
#